data_03174660ab7544018910e322fb7593b5
#
_entry.id   03174660ab7544018910e322fb7593b5
#
_cell.length_a   1.000
_cell.length_b   1.000
_cell.length_c   1.000
_cell.angle_alpha   90.00
_cell.angle_beta   90.00
_cell.angle_gamma   90.00
#
_symmetry.space_group_name_H-M   'P 1'
#
loop_
_entity.id
_entity.type
_entity.pdbx_description
1 polymer ?
#
loop_
_entity_poly.entity_id
_entity_poly.type
_entity_poly.pdbx_seq_one_letter_code
_entity_poly.pdbx_strand_id
1 'polypeptide(L)'
;MPTTIHDVAKRAGVGIGTVSSVINNSRPVNEATRQKVLTAVAELDFVPNPSGRRLSMGKTHTLGILIPFFTGSSQVERLRGVMSVIASSDYDISLFTIETVAQRNKVLQTVPRRGRVDGLLIFSMNLSEDDVRRISQEKIPTVLVETAHPALSSIWVNDVAAAQTAVEHLISLGHQKVGYISDYLDDPFGAFSRNRYLGYCQAHELAGLPVRPEYLRQNEHSRANGRCMGLELLNLPDRPTAIFAYSDEFALGVLDAARELNLNVPRDLSVIGYDDIELAHFAQLTTMRQHLFQSGVQGVELLLDVIENKDTSPTQLQLPTELVIRQTTAPPQEIEKHTVGRLPSSVTYK
;
A
#
# COMPACT_ATOMS: atom_id res chain seq x y z
N MET A 1 -39.03 -19.26 -12.60
CA MET A 1 -37.82 -18.84 -13.36
C MET A 1 -37.69 -17.36 -13.17
N PRO A 2 -36.50 -16.81 -13.08
CA PRO A 2 -36.35 -15.36 -12.96
C PRO A 2 -36.88 -14.67 -14.21
N THR A 3 -37.58 -13.56 -14.02
CA THR A 3 -38.15 -12.73 -15.12
C THR A 3 -37.00 -12.17 -15.97
N THR A 4 -37.15 -12.21 -17.27
CA THR A 4 -36.14 -11.76 -18.24
C THR A 4 -36.59 -10.49 -18.98
N ILE A 5 -35.67 -9.79 -19.62
CA ILE A 5 -35.99 -8.62 -20.47
C ILE A 5 -36.92 -9.01 -21.64
N HIS A 6 -36.87 -10.28 -22.07
CA HIS A 6 -37.80 -10.81 -23.08
C HIS A 6 -39.26 -10.85 -22.58
N ASP A 7 -39.46 -11.21 -21.32
CA ASP A 7 -40.78 -11.26 -20.70
C ASP A 7 -41.36 -9.86 -20.55
N VAL A 8 -40.54 -8.87 -20.19
CA VAL A 8 -40.95 -7.45 -20.15
C VAL A 8 -41.31 -6.95 -21.53
N ALA A 9 -40.52 -7.26 -22.56
CA ALA A 9 -40.76 -6.86 -23.94
C ALA A 9 -42.11 -7.45 -24.45
N LYS A 10 -42.33 -8.73 -24.19
CA LYS A 10 -43.60 -9.41 -24.53
C LYS A 10 -44.79 -8.81 -23.77
N ARG A 11 -44.66 -8.51 -22.48
CA ARG A 11 -45.71 -7.91 -21.63
C ARG A 11 -46.05 -6.48 -22.04
N ALA A 12 -45.04 -5.67 -22.40
CA ALA A 12 -45.20 -4.29 -22.83
C ALA A 12 -45.61 -4.16 -24.31
N GLY A 13 -45.57 -5.22 -25.12
CA GLY A 13 -45.85 -5.22 -26.54
C GLY A 13 -44.85 -4.42 -27.37
N VAL A 14 -43.57 -4.43 -27.00
CA VAL A 14 -42.49 -3.68 -27.65
C VAL A 14 -41.26 -4.57 -27.91
N GLY A 15 -40.32 -4.10 -28.72
CA GLY A 15 -39.06 -4.80 -28.95
C GLY A 15 -38.12 -4.71 -27.73
N ILE A 16 -37.24 -5.72 -27.56
CA ILE A 16 -36.25 -5.77 -26.50
C ILE A 16 -35.35 -4.53 -26.47
N GLY A 17 -34.98 -4.01 -27.66
CA GLY A 17 -34.21 -2.76 -27.79
C GLY A 17 -34.93 -1.56 -27.20
N THR A 18 -36.28 -1.48 -27.33
CA THR A 18 -37.09 -0.43 -26.73
C THR A 18 -37.10 -0.54 -25.19
N VAL A 19 -37.29 -1.77 -24.67
CA VAL A 19 -37.20 -2.01 -23.23
C VAL A 19 -35.85 -1.62 -22.69
N SER A 20 -34.75 -2.05 -23.33
CA SER A 20 -33.39 -1.67 -22.98
C SER A 20 -33.18 -0.14 -23.02
N SER A 21 -33.73 0.54 -24.04
CA SER A 21 -33.62 2.01 -24.14
C SER A 21 -34.37 2.74 -23.03
N VAL A 22 -35.55 2.25 -22.63
CA VAL A 22 -36.33 2.82 -21.52
C VAL A 22 -35.63 2.61 -20.18
N ILE A 23 -35.14 1.38 -19.88
CA ILE A 23 -34.51 1.04 -18.63
C ILE A 23 -33.19 1.79 -18.46
N ASN A 24 -32.40 1.91 -19.54
CA ASN A 24 -31.06 2.51 -19.52
C ASN A 24 -31.04 4.00 -19.86
N ASN A 25 -32.21 4.59 -20.20
CA ASN A 25 -32.35 5.97 -20.69
C ASN A 25 -31.38 6.32 -21.85
N SER A 26 -31.08 5.31 -22.70
CA SER A 26 -30.03 5.40 -23.73
C SER A 26 -30.45 6.07 -25.03
N ARG A 27 -31.75 6.13 -25.31
CA ARG A 27 -32.33 6.79 -26.49
C ARG A 27 -33.69 7.39 -26.15
N PRO A 28 -34.10 8.48 -26.81
CA PRO A 28 -35.44 9.03 -26.66
C PRO A 28 -36.51 7.99 -27.03
N VAL A 29 -37.48 7.76 -26.15
CA VAL A 29 -38.60 6.88 -26.34
C VAL A 29 -39.88 7.68 -26.05
N ASN A 30 -40.90 7.52 -26.90
CA ASN A 30 -42.21 8.16 -26.70
C ASN A 30 -42.75 7.86 -25.30
N GLU A 31 -43.31 8.87 -24.63
CA GLU A 31 -43.73 8.77 -23.22
C GLU A 31 -44.79 7.67 -23.02
N ALA A 32 -45.74 7.50 -23.94
CA ALA A 32 -46.73 6.43 -23.89
C ALA A 32 -46.08 5.03 -23.92
N THR A 33 -45.01 4.85 -24.71
CA THR A 33 -44.23 3.60 -24.77
C THR A 33 -43.39 3.41 -23.52
N ARG A 34 -42.81 4.49 -23.01
CA ARG A 34 -42.05 4.49 -21.75
C ARG A 34 -42.90 3.99 -20.57
N GLN A 35 -44.11 4.52 -20.43
CA GLN A 35 -45.06 4.12 -19.40
C GLN A 35 -45.46 2.65 -19.51
N LYS A 36 -45.75 2.13 -20.73
CA LYS A 36 -46.03 0.70 -20.94
C LYS A 36 -44.91 -0.20 -20.46
N VAL A 37 -43.64 0.20 -20.76
CA VAL A 37 -42.47 -0.59 -20.31
C VAL A 37 -42.30 -0.53 -18.80
N LEU A 38 -42.42 0.65 -18.18
CA LEU A 38 -42.30 0.80 -16.72
C LEU A 38 -43.38 0.04 -15.98
N THR A 39 -44.63 0.03 -16.48
CA THR A 39 -45.71 -0.77 -15.93
C THR A 39 -45.41 -2.25 -16.03
N ALA A 40 -44.93 -2.75 -17.18
CA ALA A 40 -44.57 -4.16 -17.34
C ALA A 40 -43.40 -4.57 -16.43
N VAL A 41 -42.41 -3.67 -16.23
CA VAL A 41 -41.29 -3.88 -15.27
C VAL A 41 -41.84 -4.06 -13.86
N ALA A 42 -42.75 -3.19 -13.41
CA ALA A 42 -43.33 -3.27 -12.07
C ALA A 42 -44.21 -4.51 -11.87
N GLU A 43 -45.09 -4.84 -12.88
CA GLU A 43 -45.98 -6.00 -12.83
C GLU A 43 -45.24 -7.34 -12.78
N LEU A 44 -44.05 -7.41 -13.41
CA LEU A 44 -43.25 -8.63 -13.49
C LEU A 44 -42.14 -8.69 -12.41
N ASP A 45 -42.08 -7.68 -11.54
CA ASP A 45 -40.98 -7.52 -10.55
C ASP A 45 -39.60 -7.73 -11.20
N PHE A 46 -39.46 -7.12 -12.41
CA PHE A 46 -38.24 -7.30 -13.19
C PHE A 46 -37.10 -6.43 -12.64
N VAL A 47 -36.07 -7.06 -12.15
CA VAL A 47 -34.80 -6.39 -11.78
C VAL A 47 -33.85 -6.49 -12.98
N PRO A 48 -33.43 -5.35 -13.56
CA PRO A 48 -32.45 -5.36 -14.64
C PRO A 48 -31.17 -6.08 -14.23
N ASN A 49 -30.75 -7.06 -15.04
CA ASN A 49 -29.49 -7.74 -14.79
C ASN A 49 -28.33 -6.76 -15.10
N PRO A 50 -27.50 -6.40 -14.11
CA PRO A 50 -26.35 -5.50 -14.32
C PRO A 50 -25.42 -5.98 -15.44
N SER A 51 -25.24 -7.30 -15.59
CA SER A 51 -24.39 -7.89 -16.62
C SER A 51 -24.94 -7.66 -18.05
N GLY A 52 -26.27 -7.70 -18.23
CA GLY A 52 -26.91 -7.39 -19.52
C GLY A 52 -26.79 -5.92 -19.88
N ARG A 53 -26.88 -5.02 -18.91
CA ARG A 53 -26.66 -3.59 -19.08
C ARG A 53 -25.21 -3.30 -19.50
N ARG A 54 -24.24 -3.91 -18.82
CA ARG A 54 -22.81 -3.80 -19.11
C ARG A 54 -22.49 -4.21 -20.56
N LEU A 55 -23.05 -5.33 -21.00
CA LEU A 55 -22.83 -5.85 -22.37
C LEU A 55 -23.36 -4.88 -23.45
N SER A 56 -24.52 -4.24 -23.21
CA SER A 56 -25.13 -3.35 -24.17
C SER A 56 -24.47 -1.97 -24.26
N MET A 57 -23.82 -1.50 -23.19
CA MET A 57 -23.18 -0.19 -23.11
C MET A 57 -21.66 -0.24 -23.43
N GLY A 58 -21.06 -1.43 -23.54
CA GLY A 58 -19.61 -1.59 -23.75
C GLY A 58 -18.76 -1.12 -22.57
N LYS A 59 -19.38 -0.82 -21.42
CA LYS A 59 -18.73 -0.45 -20.14
C LYS A 59 -19.18 -1.40 -19.04
N THR A 60 -18.27 -1.75 -18.17
CA THR A 60 -18.53 -2.66 -17.04
C THR A 60 -18.99 -1.92 -15.78
N HIS A 61 -18.75 -0.60 -15.72
CA HIS A 61 -18.88 0.21 -14.51
C HIS A 61 -18.15 -0.44 -13.31
N THR A 62 -17.01 -1.05 -13.59
CA THR A 62 -16.21 -1.76 -12.57
C THR A 62 -14.75 -1.37 -12.70
N LEU A 63 -14.14 -0.93 -11.60
CA LEU A 63 -12.71 -0.74 -11.50
C LEU A 63 -12.08 -2.00 -10.87
N GLY A 64 -10.98 -2.47 -11.45
CA GLY A 64 -10.18 -3.55 -10.89
C GLY A 64 -9.09 -2.99 -9.99
N ILE A 65 -9.00 -3.49 -8.77
CA ILE A 65 -7.89 -3.18 -7.87
C ILE A 65 -7.05 -4.42 -7.70
N LEU A 66 -5.79 -4.34 -8.13
CA LEU A 66 -4.79 -5.38 -7.93
C LEU A 66 -3.94 -4.98 -6.73
N ILE A 67 -3.95 -5.79 -5.69
CA ILE A 67 -3.33 -5.45 -4.42
C ILE A 67 -2.67 -6.67 -3.76
N PRO A 68 -1.35 -6.64 -3.52
CA PRO A 68 -0.67 -7.67 -2.75
C PRO A 68 -0.94 -7.48 -1.25
N PHE A 69 -1.03 -8.58 -0.51
CA PHE A 69 -1.13 -8.59 0.95
C PHE A 69 -2.15 -7.57 1.50
N PHE A 70 -3.38 -7.60 0.96
CA PHE A 70 -4.39 -6.53 1.15
C PHE A 70 -4.80 -6.29 2.62
N THR A 71 -4.53 -7.25 3.53
CA THR A 71 -4.80 -7.11 4.96
C THR A 71 -3.73 -6.32 5.72
N GLY A 72 -2.61 -6.00 5.07
CA GLY A 72 -1.58 -5.14 5.64
C GLY A 72 -2.10 -3.73 5.93
N SER A 73 -1.70 -3.16 7.06
CA SER A 73 -2.23 -1.89 7.57
C SER A 73 -2.09 -0.74 6.56
N SER A 74 -0.97 -0.66 5.84
CA SER A 74 -0.73 0.36 4.80
C SER A 74 -1.67 0.19 3.61
N GLN A 75 -1.95 -1.06 3.19
CA GLN A 75 -2.86 -1.36 2.09
C GLN A 75 -4.31 -1.03 2.45
N VAL A 76 -4.73 -1.36 3.67
CA VAL A 76 -6.06 -1.02 4.18
C VAL A 76 -6.27 0.49 4.17
N GLU A 77 -5.28 1.27 4.60
CA GLU A 77 -5.41 2.74 4.64
C GLU A 77 -5.49 3.35 3.23
N ARG A 78 -4.74 2.83 2.25
CA ARG A 78 -4.89 3.21 0.84
C ARG A 78 -6.27 2.86 0.29
N LEU A 79 -6.79 1.67 0.59
CA LEU A 79 -8.14 1.27 0.17
C LEU A 79 -9.22 2.14 0.78
N ARG A 80 -9.08 2.61 2.03
CA ARG A 80 -10.00 3.59 2.64
C ARG A 80 -10.04 4.88 1.80
N GLY A 81 -8.88 5.35 1.32
CA GLY A 81 -8.79 6.49 0.40
C GLY A 81 -9.56 6.24 -0.90
N VAL A 82 -9.36 5.09 -1.54
CA VAL A 82 -10.09 4.71 -2.75
C VAL A 82 -11.61 4.69 -2.50
N MET A 83 -12.04 4.02 -1.42
CA MET A 83 -13.46 3.87 -1.09
C MET A 83 -14.15 5.21 -0.83
N SER A 84 -13.43 6.21 -0.27
CA SER A 84 -13.98 7.53 -0.03
C SER A 84 -14.39 8.27 -1.33
N VAL A 85 -13.68 8.02 -2.42
CA VAL A 85 -14.00 8.59 -3.75
C VAL A 85 -15.07 7.76 -4.45
N ILE A 86 -14.93 6.44 -4.43
CA ILE A 86 -15.84 5.51 -5.12
C ILE A 86 -17.27 5.60 -4.58
N ALA A 87 -17.45 5.87 -3.28
CA ALA A 87 -18.77 6.03 -2.66
C ALA A 87 -19.68 7.07 -3.34
N SER A 88 -19.09 8.04 -4.06
CA SER A 88 -19.81 9.07 -4.81
C SER A 88 -19.78 8.87 -6.32
N SER A 89 -19.25 7.75 -6.82
CA SER A 89 -19.10 7.42 -8.23
C SER A 89 -20.12 6.36 -8.70
N ASP A 90 -20.28 6.22 -10.03
CA ASP A 90 -21.08 5.17 -10.64
C ASP A 90 -20.30 3.84 -10.82
N TYR A 91 -19.15 3.69 -10.20
CA TYR A 91 -18.29 2.51 -10.34
C TYR A 91 -18.39 1.57 -9.15
N ASP A 92 -18.48 0.27 -9.46
CA ASP A 92 -18.21 -0.81 -8.50
C ASP A 92 -16.73 -1.15 -8.46
N ILE A 93 -16.27 -1.79 -7.38
CA ILE A 93 -14.89 -2.29 -7.25
C ILE A 93 -14.86 -3.82 -7.32
N SER A 94 -13.91 -4.35 -8.10
CA SER A 94 -13.47 -5.74 -8.04
C SER A 94 -12.07 -5.81 -7.47
N LEU A 95 -11.93 -6.38 -6.27
CA LEU A 95 -10.64 -6.55 -5.61
C LEU A 95 -9.99 -7.87 -6.03
N PHE A 96 -8.75 -7.82 -6.49
CA PHE A 96 -7.92 -8.97 -6.85
C PHE A 96 -6.73 -9.04 -5.90
N THR A 97 -6.83 -9.89 -4.89
CA THR A 97 -5.79 -10.07 -3.88
C THR A 97 -4.69 -10.99 -4.38
N ILE A 98 -3.45 -10.69 -4.02
CA ILE A 98 -2.27 -11.37 -4.53
C ILE A 98 -1.35 -11.67 -3.35
N GLU A 99 -1.12 -12.96 -3.09
CA GLU A 99 -0.26 -13.43 -1.99
C GLU A 99 1.01 -14.13 -2.51
N THR A 100 1.03 -14.47 -3.81
CA THR A 100 2.15 -15.20 -4.41
C THR A 100 2.48 -14.70 -5.81
N VAL A 101 3.72 -14.91 -6.27
CA VAL A 101 4.16 -14.58 -7.63
C VAL A 101 3.30 -15.31 -8.68
N ALA A 102 2.90 -16.55 -8.42
CA ALA A 102 2.04 -17.31 -9.33
C ALA A 102 0.65 -16.65 -9.47
N GLN A 103 0.06 -16.20 -8.37
CA GLN A 103 -1.20 -15.44 -8.40
C GLN A 103 -1.03 -14.11 -9.12
N ARG A 104 0.07 -13.35 -8.85
CA ARG A 104 0.41 -12.12 -9.56
C ARG A 104 0.41 -12.32 -11.07
N ASN A 105 1.17 -13.31 -11.55
CA ASN A 105 1.28 -13.59 -12.97
C ASN A 105 -0.06 -13.99 -13.59
N LYS A 106 -0.86 -14.81 -12.92
CA LYS A 106 -2.22 -15.18 -13.33
C LYS A 106 -3.14 -13.97 -13.42
N VAL A 107 -3.15 -13.12 -12.40
CA VAL A 107 -4.01 -11.93 -12.33
C VAL A 107 -3.64 -10.94 -13.44
N LEU A 108 -2.36 -10.62 -13.61
CA LEU A 108 -1.88 -9.73 -14.68
C LEU A 108 -2.14 -10.27 -16.10
N GLN A 109 -2.28 -11.59 -16.27
CA GLN A 109 -2.67 -12.18 -17.55
C GLN A 109 -4.16 -12.18 -17.82
N THR A 110 -5.00 -12.20 -16.79
CA THR A 110 -6.43 -12.45 -16.94
C THR A 110 -7.32 -11.28 -16.64
N VAL A 111 -6.90 -10.32 -15.81
CA VAL A 111 -7.71 -9.19 -15.38
C VAL A 111 -7.67 -8.03 -16.37
N PRO A 112 -6.51 -7.61 -16.94
CA PRO A 112 -6.45 -6.55 -17.92
C PRO A 112 -7.06 -6.99 -19.25
N ARG A 113 -8.40 -7.10 -19.31
CA ARG A 113 -9.15 -7.49 -20.52
C ARG A 113 -10.39 -6.64 -20.65
N ARG A 114 -10.66 -6.20 -21.89
CA ARG A 114 -11.88 -5.47 -22.21
C ARG A 114 -13.13 -6.25 -21.79
N GLY A 115 -14.10 -5.56 -21.22
CA GLY A 115 -15.35 -6.14 -20.74
C GLY A 115 -15.25 -6.83 -19.39
N ARG A 116 -14.08 -6.86 -18.76
CA ARG A 116 -13.91 -7.32 -17.37
C ARG A 116 -13.88 -6.17 -16.38
N VAL A 117 -13.09 -5.14 -16.68
CA VAL A 117 -13.00 -3.88 -15.93
C VAL A 117 -12.86 -2.72 -16.89
N ASP A 118 -13.24 -1.52 -16.47
CA ASP A 118 -13.09 -0.29 -17.25
C ASP A 118 -11.77 0.42 -16.97
N GLY A 119 -11.16 0.13 -15.84
CA GLY A 119 -9.85 0.64 -15.44
C GLY A 119 -9.20 -0.21 -14.36
N LEU A 120 -7.90 -0.05 -14.19
CA LEU A 120 -7.09 -0.78 -13.21
C LEU A 120 -6.34 0.18 -12.31
N LEU A 121 -6.42 -0.09 -11.00
CA LEU A 121 -5.56 0.49 -9.99
C LEU A 121 -4.65 -0.63 -9.46
N ILE A 122 -3.34 -0.47 -9.62
CA ILE A 122 -2.35 -1.49 -9.26
C ILE A 122 -1.49 -0.96 -8.12
N PHE A 123 -1.58 -1.61 -6.96
CA PHE A 123 -0.84 -1.23 -5.75
C PHE A 123 0.44 -2.04 -5.61
N SER A 124 1.50 -1.38 -5.16
CA SER A 124 2.69 -2.02 -4.58
C SER A 124 3.26 -3.16 -5.41
N MET A 125 3.23 -3.04 -6.74
CA MET A 125 3.81 -4.05 -7.64
C MET A 125 4.58 -3.40 -8.77
N ASN A 126 5.82 -3.82 -8.95
CA ASN A 126 6.56 -3.52 -10.17
C ASN A 126 6.02 -4.36 -11.33
N LEU A 127 5.79 -3.71 -12.46
CA LEU A 127 5.40 -4.36 -13.70
C LEU A 127 6.62 -4.57 -14.59
N SER A 128 6.69 -5.72 -15.24
CA SER A 128 7.64 -5.95 -16.32
C SER A 128 7.21 -5.21 -17.59
N GLU A 129 8.15 -4.97 -18.51
CA GLU A 129 7.84 -4.40 -19.82
C GLU A 129 6.78 -5.21 -20.59
N ASP A 130 6.75 -6.54 -20.38
CA ASP A 130 5.75 -7.41 -20.98
C ASP A 130 4.36 -7.25 -20.35
N ASP A 131 4.29 -7.00 -19.04
CA ASP A 131 3.03 -6.68 -18.35
C ASP A 131 2.46 -5.36 -18.87
N VAL A 132 3.30 -4.31 -18.92
CA VAL A 132 2.93 -2.99 -19.44
C VAL A 132 2.48 -3.07 -20.90
N ARG A 133 3.21 -3.80 -21.74
CA ARG A 133 2.85 -3.98 -23.15
C ARG A 133 1.47 -4.64 -23.30
N ARG A 134 1.16 -5.67 -22.52
CA ARG A 134 -0.15 -6.34 -22.53
C ARG A 134 -1.28 -5.40 -22.10
N ILE A 135 -1.10 -4.69 -21.01
CA ILE A 135 -2.07 -3.70 -20.51
C ILE A 135 -2.34 -2.65 -21.60
N SER A 136 -1.29 -2.13 -22.24
CA SER A 136 -1.41 -1.13 -23.32
C SER A 136 -2.11 -1.69 -24.56
N GLN A 137 -1.86 -2.94 -24.94
CA GLN A 137 -2.54 -3.59 -26.07
C GLN A 137 -4.04 -3.75 -25.85
N GLU A 138 -4.43 -4.07 -24.63
CA GLU A 138 -5.86 -4.14 -24.22
C GLU A 138 -6.51 -2.76 -24.09
N LYS A 139 -5.72 -1.68 -24.08
CA LYS A 139 -6.17 -0.29 -23.90
C LYS A 139 -7.01 -0.10 -22.62
N ILE A 140 -6.61 -0.74 -21.55
CA ILE A 140 -7.24 -0.58 -20.24
C ILE A 140 -6.56 0.58 -19.50
N PRO A 141 -7.29 1.67 -19.20
CA PRO A 141 -6.80 2.73 -18.32
C PRO A 141 -6.20 2.15 -17.03
N THR A 142 -4.96 2.50 -16.72
CA THR A 142 -4.23 1.90 -15.60
C THR A 142 -3.43 2.95 -14.86
N VAL A 143 -3.54 2.96 -13.55
CA VAL A 143 -2.75 3.80 -12.64
C VAL A 143 -2.02 2.91 -11.63
N LEU A 144 -0.74 3.18 -11.44
CA LEU A 144 0.08 2.55 -10.43
C LEU A 144 0.05 3.39 -9.15
N VAL A 145 0.01 2.73 -8.00
CA VAL A 145 0.14 3.38 -6.68
C VAL A 145 1.30 2.76 -5.93
N GLU A 146 2.16 3.60 -5.38
CA GLU A 146 3.41 3.26 -4.68
C GLU A 146 4.56 2.86 -5.62
N THR A 147 4.28 2.51 -6.86
CA THR A 147 5.29 2.24 -7.89
C THR A 147 5.12 3.18 -9.07
N ALA A 148 6.16 3.32 -9.88
CA ALA A 148 6.13 4.15 -11.08
C ALA A 148 6.63 3.40 -12.30
N HIS A 149 6.02 3.68 -13.45
CA HIS A 149 6.50 3.22 -14.75
C HIS A 149 6.29 4.33 -15.80
N PRO A 150 7.28 4.67 -16.65
CA PRO A 150 7.18 5.81 -17.56
C PRO A 150 5.97 5.77 -18.52
N ALA A 151 5.51 4.57 -18.88
CA ALA A 151 4.40 4.37 -19.81
C ALA A 151 3.01 4.35 -19.14
N LEU A 152 2.90 4.44 -17.82
CA LEU A 152 1.64 4.40 -17.07
C LEU A 152 1.55 5.56 -16.09
N SER A 153 0.37 6.09 -15.87
CA SER A 153 0.14 7.07 -14.80
C SER A 153 0.45 6.45 -13.44
N SER A 154 1.05 7.23 -12.55
CA SER A 154 1.59 6.69 -11.28
C SER A 154 1.51 7.70 -10.15
N ILE A 155 1.20 7.21 -8.95
CA ILE A 155 1.30 7.91 -7.66
C ILE A 155 2.37 7.19 -6.84
N TRP A 156 3.43 7.85 -6.44
CA TRP A 156 4.56 7.21 -5.77
C TRP A 156 5.25 8.13 -4.75
N VAL A 157 6.10 7.58 -3.92
CA VAL A 157 6.97 8.30 -2.98
C VAL A 157 8.43 7.96 -3.26
N ASN A 158 9.35 8.84 -2.88
CA ASN A 158 10.78 8.54 -2.96
C ASN A 158 11.23 7.81 -1.68
N ASP A 159 11.11 6.48 -1.67
CA ASP A 159 11.49 5.64 -0.54
C ASP A 159 12.96 5.80 -0.13
N VAL A 160 13.86 6.03 -1.09
CA VAL A 160 15.29 6.24 -0.80
C VAL A 160 15.49 7.49 0.03
N ALA A 161 14.96 8.62 -0.45
CA ALA A 161 15.10 9.91 0.26
C ALA A 161 14.38 9.89 1.61
N ALA A 162 13.20 9.26 1.69
CA ALA A 162 12.45 9.14 2.93
C ALA A 162 13.19 8.30 3.99
N ALA A 163 13.72 7.15 3.59
CA ALA A 163 14.51 6.29 4.49
C ALA A 163 15.81 6.97 4.92
N GLN A 164 16.47 7.68 4.00
CA GLN A 164 17.64 8.50 4.32
C GLN A 164 17.30 9.53 5.40
N THR A 165 16.21 10.29 5.25
CA THR A 165 15.75 11.28 6.24
C THR A 165 15.48 10.63 7.61
N ALA A 166 14.87 9.44 7.64
CA ALA A 166 14.61 8.71 8.88
C ALA A 166 15.90 8.35 9.63
N VAL A 167 16.89 7.88 8.90
CA VAL A 167 18.18 7.46 9.49
C VAL A 167 19.04 8.67 9.85
N GLU A 168 19.04 9.73 9.04
CA GLU A 168 19.69 11.00 9.37
C GLU A 168 19.17 11.61 10.67
N HIS A 169 17.85 11.49 10.94
CA HIS A 169 17.28 11.89 12.21
C HIS A 169 17.94 11.13 13.38
N LEU A 170 18.05 9.81 13.30
CA LEU A 170 18.71 9.01 14.35
C LEU A 170 20.19 9.40 14.51
N ILE A 171 20.90 9.59 13.40
CA ILE A 171 22.33 9.99 13.43
C ILE A 171 22.47 11.40 14.02
N SER A 172 21.57 12.33 13.68
CA SER A 172 21.59 13.70 14.23
C SER A 172 21.37 13.75 15.74
N LEU A 173 20.66 12.76 16.31
CA LEU A 173 20.53 12.55 17.74
C LEU A 173 21.82 12.00 18.41
N GLY A 174 22.82 11.60 17.62
CA GLY A 174 24.09 11.04 18.10
C GLY A 174 24.20 9.51 18.02
N HIS A 175 23.23 8.81 17.43
CA HIS A 175 23.34 7.37 17.25
C HIS A 175 24.39 7.01 16.17
N GLN A 176 25.38 6.20 16.55
CA GLN A 176 26.40 5.67 15.64
C GLN A 176 26.17 4.18 15.30
N LYS A 177 25.29 3.52 16.04
CA LYS A 177 24.94 2.12 15.90
C LYS A 177 23.46 2.01 15.62
N VAL A 178 23.10 2.04 14.34
CA VAL A 178 21.72 1.96 13.87
C VAL A 178 21.48 0.61 13.22
N GLY A 179 20.54 -0.17 13.77
CA GLY A 179 20.07 -1.42 13.16
C GLY A 179 19.01 -1.17 12.10
N TYR A 180 18.90 -2.09 11.14
CA TYR A 180 17.84 -2.08 10.13
C TYR A 180 17.11 -3.42 10.10
N ILE A 181 15.79 -3.40 10.20
CA ILE A 181 14.95 -4.58 10.04
C ILE A 181 13.98 -4.37 8.86
N SER A 182 13.82 -5.39 8.04
CA SER A 182 13.12 -5.28 6.75
C SER A 182 12.49 -6.60 6.31
N ASP A 183 11.62 -6.49 5.31
CA ASP A 183 11.30 -7.58 4.41
C ASP A 183 12.56 -8.00 3.64
N TYR A 184 12.48 -9.11 2.91
CA TYR A 184 13.57 -9.54 2.03
C TYR A 184 13.90 -8.49 0.97
N LEU A 185 15.18 -8.13 0.82
CA LEU A 185 15.62 -7.08 -0.11
C LEU A 185 15.42 -7.43 -1.58
N ASP A 186 15.24 -8.69 -1.90
CA ASP A 186 14.97 -9.24 -3.23
C ASP A 186 13.48 -9.61 -3.42
N ASP A 187 12.58 -8.89 -2.73
CA ASP A 187 11.14 -9.08 -2.87
C ASP A 187 10.71 -9.02 -4.34
N PRO A 188 10.04 -10.07 -4.85
CA PRO A 188 9.61 -10.16 -6.25
C PRO A 188 8.45 -9.21 -6.61
N PHE A 189 7.78 -8.60 -5.63
CA PHE A 189 6.67 -7.66 -5.87
C PHE A 189 7.16 -6.24 -6.13
N GLY A 190 8.22 -5.81 -5.45
CA GLY A 190 8.70 -4.45 -5.60
C GLY A 190 10.09 -4.23 -5.05
N ALA A 191 10.61 -3.04 -5.25
CA ALA A 191 11.94 -2.65 -4.77
C ALA A 191 11.89 -1.86 -3.45
N PHE A 192 10.76 -1.88 -2.74
CA PHE A 192 10.53 -1.04 -1.55
C PHE A 192 11.57 -1.30 -0.46
N SER A 193 11.78 -2.57 -0.08
CA SER A 193 12.75 -2.96 0.93
C SER A 193 14.16 -2.57 0.55
N ARG A 194 14.52 -2.77 -0.73
CA ARG A 194 15.83 -2.39 -1.27
C ARG A 194 16.00 -0.88 -1.30
N ASN A 195 14.98 -0.13 -1.71
CA ASN A 195 15.03 1.33 -1.77
C ASN A 195 15.20 1.95 -0.37
N ARG A 196 14.45 1.47 0.62
CA ARG A 196 14.59 1.92 2.01
C ARG A 196 15.96 1.53 2.60
N TYR A 197 16.46 0.33 2.27
CA TYR A 197 17.82 -0.07 2.64
C TYR A 197 18.89 0.80 1.97
N LEU A 198 18.70 1.18 0.71
CA LEU A 198 19.61 2.12 0.02
C LEU A 198 19.65 3.48 0.73
N GLY A 199 18.50 4.03 1.12
CA GLY A 199 18.43 5.25 1.91
C GLY A 199 19.13 5.13 3.27
N TYR A 200 18.97 3.99 3.96
CA TYR A 200 19.72 3.69 5.18
C TYR A 200 21.24 3.70 4.94
N CYS A 201 21.72 3.08 3.87
CA CYS A 201 23.13 3.08 3.50
C CYS A 201 23.66 4.48 3.18
N GLN A 202 22.89 5.26 2.41
CA GLN A 202 23.28 6.64 2.04
C GLN A 202 23.41 7.56 3.25
N ALA A 203 22.51 7.45 4.24
CA ALA A 203 22.60 8.22 5.47
C ALA A 203 23.89 7.87 6.28
N HIS A 204 24.26 6.59 6.32
CA HIS A 204 25.52 6.16 6.96
C HIS A 204 26.74 6.70 6.21
N GLU A 205 26.75 6.62 4.89
CA GLU A 205 27.82 7.11 4.03
C GLU A 205 28.05 8.62 4.23
N LEU A 206 26.97 9.41 4.18
CA LEU A 206 27.02 10.87 4.38
C LEU A 206 27.54 11.25 5.78
N ALA A 207 27.27 10.45 6.79
CA ALA A 207 27.74 10.66 8.15
C ALA A 207 29.16 10.08 8.41
N GLY A 208 29.77 9.42 7.42
CA GLY A 208 31.05 8.72 7.61
C GLY A 208 30.97 7.53 8.56
N LEU A 209 29.80 6.94 8.75
CA LEU A 209 29.57 5.80 9.62
C LEU A 209 29.56 4.49 8.81
N PRO A 210 30.13 3.40 9.34
CA PRO A 210 30.08 2.11 8.65
C PRO A 210 28.69 1.49 8.71
N VAL A 211 28.22 0.97 7.57
CA VAL A 211 27.11 0.03 7.55
C VAL A 211 27.61 -1.32 8.09
N ARG A 212 26.95 -1.84 9.12
CA ARG A 212 27.34 -3.10 9.78
C ARG A 212 26.41 -4.22 9.34
N PRO A 213 26.90 -5.23 8.60
CA PRO A 213 26.07 -6.35 8.15
C PRO A 213 25.35 -7.09 9.28
N GLU A 214 25.99 -7.18 10.46
CA GLU A 214 25.42 -7.80 11.67
C GLU A 214 24.21 -7.04 12.23
N TYR A 215 23.93 -5.82 11.77
CA TYR A 215 22.77 -5.02 12.17
C TYR A 215 21.61 -5.11 11.17
N LEU A 216 21.74 -5.86 10.08
CA LEU A 216 20.65 -6.13 9.14
C LEU A 216 19.91 -7.40 9.56
N ARG A 217 18.57 -7.33 9.63
CA ARG A 217 17.69 -8.49 9.76
C ARG A 217 16.59 -8.42 8.73
N GLN A 218 16.24 -9.58 8.19
CA GLN A 218 15.20 -9.73 7.16
C GLN A 218 14.29 -10.90 7.51
N ASN A 219 12.98 -10.72 7.35
CA ASN A 219 12.00 -11.77 7.54
C ASN A 219 10.68 -11.37 6.84
N GLU A 220 9.73 -12.29 6.71
CA GLU A 220 8.38 -12.02 6.22
C GLU A 220 7.68 -10.94 7.06
N HIS A 221 6.89 -10.09 6.39
CA HIS A 221 6.24 -8.95 6.99
C HIS A 221 5.21 -9.36 8.06
N SER A 222 5.54 -9.09 9.31
CA SER A 222 4.61 -9.21 10.44
C SER A 222 5.19 -8.57 11.70
N ARG A 223 4.32 -8.11 12.61
CA ARG A 223 4.74 -7.64 13.94
C ARG A 223 5.49 -8.72 14.72
N ALA A 224 5.08 -9.99 14.61
CA ALA A 224 5.74 -11.11 15.28
C ALA A 224 7.19 -11.28 14.81
N ASN A 225 7.43 -11.21 13.51
CA ASN A 225 8.80 -11.28 12.95
C ASN A 225 9.60 -10.02 13.28
N GLY A 226 8.96 -8.83 13.33
CA GLY A 226 9.59 -7.61 13.85
C GLY A 226 10.10 -7.78 15.28
N ARG A 227 9.30 -8.44 16.14
CA ARG A 227 9.72 -8.79 17.51
C ARG A 227 10.90 -9.77 17.51
N CYS A 228 10.85 -10.84 16.72
CA CYS A 228 11.96 -11.80 16.62
C CYS A 228 13.26 -11.13 16.17
N MET A 229 13.22 -10.36 15.09
CA MET A 229 14.37 -9.62 14.59
C MET A 229 14.88 -8.58 15.58
N GLY A 230 13.97 -7.91 16.29
CA GLY A 230 14.31 -6.99 17.39
C GLY A 230 15.07 -7.70 18.51
N LEU A 231 14.59 -8.86 18.98
CA LEU A 231 15.28 -9.67 19.99
C LEU A 231 16.69 -10.11 19.53
N GLU A 232 16.84 -10.52 18.27
CA GLU A 232 18.14 -10.89 17.73
C GLU A 232 19.12 -9.73 17.76
N LEU A 233 18.72 -8.52 17.32
CA LEU A 233 19.57 -7.34 17.32
C LEU A 233 19.92 -6.88 18.74
N LEU A 234 18.92 -6.89 19.64
CA LEU A 234 19.08 -6.39 21.00
C LEU A 234 19.87 -7.32 21.92
N ASN A 235 19.99 -8.60 21.56
CA ASN A 235 20.85 -9.58 22.26
C ASN A 235 22.29 -9.65 21.72
N LEU A 236 22.66 -8.86 20.71
CA LEU A 236 24.05 -8.78 20.25
C LEU A 236 24.96 -8.23 21.36
N PRO A 237 26.16 -8.72 21.51
CA PRO A 237 27.16 -8.19 22.49
C PRO A 237 27.41 -6.69 22.29
N ASP A 238 27.50 -6.25 21.04
CA ASP A 238 27.60 -4.84 20.64
C ASP A 238 26.30 -4.43 19.96
N ARG A 239 25.19 -4.34 20.71
CA ARG A 239 23.86 -4.07 20.16
C ARG A 239 23.72 -2.67 19.59
N PRO A 240 22.83 -2.45 18.61
CA PRO A 240 22.48 -1.11 18.16
C PRO A 240 21.80 -0.29 19.28
N THR A 241 21.99 1.03 19.23
CA THR A 241 21.33 1.99 20.14
C THR A 241 20.06 2.59 19.52
N ALA A 242 19.87 2.39 18.22
CA ALA A 242 18.67 2.74 17.49
C ALA A 242 18.34 1.68 16.44
N ILE A 243 17.07 1.52 16.10
CA ILE A 243 16.61 0.64 15.04
C ILE A 243 15.68 1.44 14.10
N PHE A 244 16.02 1.44 12.80
CA PHE A 244 15.11 1.81 11.73
C PHE A 244 14.39 0.56 11.24
N ALA A 245 13.08 0.56 11.37
CA ALA A 245 12.23 -0.51 10.88
C ALA A 245 11.60 -0.12 9.53
N TYR A 246 11.65 -1.03 8.58
CA TYR A 246 11.07 -0.91 7.24
C TYR A 246 9.60 -0.44 7.25
N SER A 247 8.83 -0.84 8.26
CA SER A 247 7.43 -0.47 8.43
C SER A 247 7.09 -0.24 9.91
N ASP A 248 5.98 0.43 10.15
CA ASP A 248 5.46 0.59 11.51
C ASP A 248 5.10 -0.75 12.17
N GLU A 249 4.61 -1.74 11.40
CA GLU A 249 4.34 -3.07 11.94
C GLU A 249 5.61 -3.74 12.49
N PHE A 250 6.72 -3.65 11.79
CA PHE A 250 8.00 -4.12 12.30
C PHE A 250 8.47 -3.30 13.50
N ALA A 251 8.32 -1.97 13.45
CA ALA A 251 8.69 -1.10 14.57
C ALA A 251 7.90 -1.45 15.84
N LEU A 252 6.60 -1.71 15.74
CA LEU A 252 5.77 -2.18 16.85
C LEU A 252 6.29 -3.52 17.41
N GLY A 253 6.75 -4.41 16.54
CA GLY A 253 7.42 -5.64 16.95
C GLY A 253 8.73 -5.38 17.74
N VAL A 254 9.53 -4.41 17.30
CA VAL A 254 10.75 -3.99 18.04
C VAL A 254 10.38 -3.42 19.41
N LEU A 255 9.30 -2.64 19.51
CA LEU A 255 8.81 -2.16 20.81
C LEU A 255 8.40 -3.30 21.74
N ASP A 256 7.80 -4.38 21.20
CA ASP A 256 7.49 -5.59 21.97
C ASP A 256 8.79 -6.30 22.46
N ALA A 257 9.80 -6.41 21.58
CA ALA A 257 11.11 -6.97 21.93
C ALA A 257 11.81 -6.15 23.03
N ALA A 258 11.80 -4.82 22.91
CA ALA A 258 12.36 -3.94 23.93
C ALA A 258 11.68 -4.12 25.29
N ARG A 259 10.33 -4.21 25.30
CA ARG A 259 9.57 -4.45 26.54
C ARG A 259 9.91 -5.79 27.17
N GLU A 260 10.05 -6.86 26.37
CA GLU A 260 10.43 -8.19 26.85
C GLU A 260 11.81 -8.20 27.51
N LEU A 261 12.74 -7.42 26.97
CA LEU A 261 14.10 -7.25 27.52
C LEU A 261 14.19 -6.18 28.61
N ASN A 262 13.07 -5.61 29.07
CA ASN A 262 13.01 -4.51 30.03
C ASN A 262 13.83 -3.27 29.61
N LEU A 263 13.94 -3.01 28.31
CA LEU A 263 14.56 -1.81 27.76
C LEU A 263 13.53 -0.70 27.63
N ASN A 264 13.90 0.49 28.08
CA ASN A 264 13.04 1.67 27.95
C ASN A 264 13.27 2.33 26.59
N VAL A 265 12.19 2.52 25.83
CA VAL A 265 12.17 3.33 24.62
C VAL A 265 11.61 4.70 25.01
N PRO A 266 12.29 5.81 24.69
CA PRO A 266 13.49 5.93 23.83
C PRO A 266 14.82 5.87 24.59
N ARG A 267 14.85 5.76 25.94
CA ARG A 267 16.05 5.95 26.75
C ARG A 267 17.17 4.95 26.42
N ASP A 268 16.83 3.64 26.36
CA ASP A 268 17.81 2.56 26.17
C ASP A 268 17.90 2.10 24.72
N LEU A 269 16.90 2.49 23.89
CA LEU A 269 16.77 2.19 22.48
C LEU A 269 15.88 3.23 21.80
N SER A 270 16.35 3.84 20.72
CA SER A 270 15.51 4.61 19.81
C SER A 270 14.91 3.69 18.73
N VAL A 271 13.63 3.90 18.38
CA VAL A 271 12.94 3.15 17.33
C VAL A 271 12.23 4.12 16.39
N ILE A 272 12.46 3.96 15.10
CA ILE A 272 11.75 4.69 14.07
C ILE A 272 11.11 3.71 13.08
N GLY A 273 9.85 3.97 12.71
CA GLY A 273 9.08 3.21 11.75
C GLY A 273 8.96 3.89 10.39
N TYR A 274 8.03 3.38 9.59
CA TYR A 274 7.70 3.90 8.26
C TYR A 274 6.24 3.56 7.99
N ASP A 275 5.47 4.46 7.42
CA ASP A 275 4.07 4.42 6.98
C ASP A 275 3.17 5.47 7.67
N ASP A 276 3.29 5.68 8.97
CA ASP A 276 2.40 6.45 9.85
C ASP A 276 0.98 5.89 9.90
N ILE A 277 0.87 4.58 10.14
CA ILE A 277 -0.41 3.91 10.36
C ILE A 277 -1.08 4.35 11.69
N GLU A 278 -2.37 4.09 11.85
CA GLU A 278 -3.12 4.45 13.07
C GLU A 278 -2.46 3.94 14.37
N LEU A 279 -1.94 2.70 14.34
CA LEU A 279 -1.25 2.11 15.50
C LEU A 279 0.06 2.83 15.85
N ALA A 280 0.75 3.43 14.88
CA ALA A 280 1.94 4.25 15.14
C ALA A 280 1.59 5.49 15.97
N HIS A 281 0.45 6.12 15.67
CA HIS A 281 -0.05 7.24 16.47
C HIS A 281 -0.37 6.80 17.90
N PHE A 282 -1.06 5.69 18.07
CA PHE A 282 -1.40 5.16 19.41
C PHE A 282 -0.13 4.79 20.20
N ALA A 283 0.85 4.16 19.57
CA ALA A 283 2.12 3.79 20.18
C ALA A 283 3.10 4.97 20.37
N GLN A 284 2.72 6.18 19.96
CA GLN A 284 3.58 7.37 19.94
C GLN A 284 4.91 7.11 19.21
N LEU A 285 4.86 6.31 18.13
CA LEU A 285 6.00 5.91 17.31
C LEU A 285 6.45 7.05 16.40
N THR A 286 7.72 7.42 16.46
CA THR A 286 8.39 8.26 15.45
C THR A 286 8.45 7.47 14.14
N THR A 287 8.01 8.06 13.02
CA THR A 287 7.85 7.34 11.76
C THR A 287 7.92 8.26 10.55
N MET A 288 8.13 7.68 9.37
CA MET A 288 7.98 8.39 8.09
C MET A 288 6.56 8.27 7.58
N ARG A 289 5.86 9.39 7.43
CA ARG A 289 4.51 9.43 6.84
C ARG A 289 4.58 9.39 5.32
N GLN A 290 3.82 8.47 4.71
CA GLN A 290 3.69 8.32 3.25
C GLN A 290 2.39 8.91 2.68
N HIS A 291 1.51 9.47 3.50
CA HIS A 291 0.17 9.91 3.08
C HIS A 291 -0.66 8.80 2.41
N LEU A 292 -0.71 7.62 3.04
CA LEU A 292 -1.33 6.40 2.51
C LEU A 292 -2.77 6.61 2.02
N PHE A 293 -3.64 7.21 2.85
CA PHE A 293 -5.01 7.54 2.47
C PHE A 293 -5.06 8.43 1.23
N GLN A 294 -4.24 9.48 1.19
CA GLN A 294 -4.20 10.41 0.07
C GLN A 294 -3.70 9.75 -1.22
N SER A 295 -2.77 8.79 -1.13
CA SER A 295 -2.31 8.03 -2.29
C SER A 295 -3.43 7.19 -2.90
N GLY A 296 -4.33 6.64 -2.08
CA GLY A 296 -5.54 5.95 -2.53
C GLY A 296 -6.53 6.89 -3.21
N VAL A 297 -6.81 8.06 -2.60
CA VAL A 297 -7.68 9.10 -3.16
C VAL A 297 -7.17 9.53 -4.54
N GLN A 298 -5.93 10.02 -4.61
CA GLN A 298 -5.35 10.53 -5.84
C GLN A 298 -5.18 9.45 -6.92
N GLY A 299 -4.89 8.20 -6.50
CA GLY A 299 -4.79 7.07 -7.42
C GLY A 299 -6.09 6.81 -8.16
N VAL A 300 -7.22 6.79 -7.45
CA VAL A 300 -8.52 6.54 -8.07
C VAL A 300 -9.03 7.77 -8.82
N GLU A 301 -8.83 8.98 -8.32
CA GLU A 301 -9.18 10.23 -9.04
C GLU A 301 -8.44 10.30 -10.38
N LEU A 302 -7.14 10.03 -10.39
CA LEU A 302 -6.34 9.98 -11.61
C LEU A 302 -6.83 8.86 -12.56
N LEU A 303 -7.23 7.69 -12.03
CA LEU A 303 -7.77 6.61 -12.85
C LEU A 303 -9.08 7.01 -13.52
N LEU A 304 -9.98 7.67 -12.80
CA LEU A 304 -11.25 8.17 -13.34
C LEU A 304 -11.00 9.21 -14.43
N ASP A 305 -10.05 10.13 -14.22
CA ASP A 305 -9.64 11.11 -15.23
C ASP A 305 -9.09 10.43 -16.50
N VAL A 306 -8.22 9.44 -16.38
CA VAL A 306 -7.69 8.67 -17.52
C VAL A 306 -8.79 7.88 -18.25
N ILE A 307 -9.83 7.41 -17.55
CA ILE A 307 -10.99 6.74 -18.18
C ILE A 307 -11.82 7.72 -19.00
N GLU A 308 -12.00 8.94 -18.52
CA GLU A 308 -12.77 9.99 -19.20
C GLU A 308 -11.98 10.61 -20.35
N ASN A 309 -10.72 10.93 -20.14
CA ASN A 309 -9.82 11.66 -21.04
C ASN A 309 -8.82 10.73 -21.73
N LYS A 310 -9.29 9.89 -22.67
CA LYS A 310 -8.56 8.76 -23.27
C LYS A 310 -7.21 9.05 -23.95
N ASP A 311 -6.89 10.30 -24.21
CA ASP A 311 -5.70 10.71 -25.00
C ASP A 311 -4.67 11.47 -24.15
N THR A 312 -4.66 11.29 -22.84
CA THR A 312 -3.69 11.95 -21.95
C THR A 312 -2.36 11.20 -21.90
N SER A 313 -1.26 11.94 -21.91
CA SER A 313 0.07 11.40 -21.58
C SER A 313 0.07 10.89 -20.14
N PRO A 314 0.86 9.84 -19.82
CA PRO A 314 0.99 9.34 -18.45
C PRO A 314 1.40 10.43 -17.47
N THR A 315 0.66 10.56 -16.38
CA THR A 315 0.94 11.51 -15.29
C THR A 315 1.76 10.82 -14.21
N GLN A 316 2.90 11.42 -13.83
CA GLN A 316 3.78 10.94 -12.77
C GLN A 316 3.64 11.88 -11.57
N LEU A 317 2.97 11.45 -10.51
CA LEU A 317 2.77 12.26 -9.32
C LEU A 317 3.57 11.67 -8.14
N GLN A 318 4.59 12.41 -7.72
CA GLN A 318 5.33 12.08 -6.52
C GLN A 318 4.68 12.77 -5.31
N LEU A 319 4.25 11.98 -4.32
CA LEU A 319 3.79 12.50 -3.04
C LEU A 319 4.98 12.84 -2.14
N PRO A 320 4.86 13.89 -1.31
CA PRO A 320 5.85 14.16 -0.28
C PRO A 320 5.84 13.06 0.79
N THR A 321 6.95 12.94 1.50
CA THR A 321 7.05 12.17 2.74
C THR A 321 7.42 13.10 3.88
N GLU A 322 7.00 12.78 5.10
CA GLU A 322 7.18 13.63 6.27
C GLU A 322 7.71 12.80 7.45
N LEU A 323 8.77 13.29 8.11
CA LEU A 323 9.22 12.71 9.37
C LEU A 323 8.31 13.20 10.51
N VAL A 324 7.58 12.28 11.11
CA VAL A 324 6.69 12.54 12.25
C VAL A 324 7.39 12.12 13.54
N ILE A 325 7.96 13.09 14.24
CA ILE A 325 8.67 12.84 15.51
C ILE A 325 7.64 12.71 16.64
N ARG A 326 7.74 11.61 17.40
CA ARG A 326 6.93 11.33 18.60
C ARG A 326 7.84 10.95 19.77
N GLN A 327 7.50 9.88 20.52
CA GLN A 327 8.14 9.56 21.80
C GLN A 327 9.14 8.40 21.74
N THR A 328 9.44 7.83 20.57
CA THR A 328 10.30 6.63 20.46
C THR A 328 11.73 6.92 20.03
N THR A 329 12.13 8.18 19.90
CA THR A 329 13.51 8.57 19.56
C THR A 329 14.03 9.63 20.52
N ALA A 330 15.28 9.47 20.99
CA ALA A 330 16.01 10.41 21.83
C ALA A 330 17.52 10.21 21.63
N PRO A 331 18.39 11.14 22.07
CA PRO A 331 19.82 10.92 22.08
C PRO A 331 20.22 9.63 22.83
N PRO A 332 21.23 8.87 22.35
CA PRO A 332 21.71 7.69 23.05
C PRO A 332 22.26 8.07 24.42
N GLN A 333 21.98 7.26 25.44
CA GLN A 333 22.66 7.45 26.73
C GLN A 333 24.13 7.06 26.59
N GLU A 334 25.02 7.88 27.13
CA GLU A 334 26.40 7.45 27.37
C GLU A 334 26.35 6.26 28.30
N ILE A 335 26.79 5.10 27.79
CA ILE A 335 27.03 3.94 28.70
C ILE A 335 28.18 4.35 29.61
N GLU A 336 27.86 4.78 30.84
CA GLU A 336 28.90 4.88 31.88
C GLU A 336 29.64 3.55 31.91
N LYS A 337 30.88 3.55 31.44
CA LYS A 337 31.77 2.42 31.65
C LYS A 337 31.93 2.29 33.15
N HIS A 338 31.18 1.39 33.78
CA HIS A 338 31.46 1.00 35.14
C HIS A 338 32.90 0.55 35.15
N THR A 339 33.77 1.44 35.62
CA THR A 339 35.15 1.14 35.95
C THR A 339 35.06 0.05 37.03
N VAL A 340 35.34 -1.18 36.65
CA VAL A 340 35.48 -2.28 37.62
C VAL A 340 36.46 -1.78 38.65
N GLY A 341 35.92 -1.46 39.83
CA GLY A 341 36.71 -0.97 40.95
C GLY A 341 37.87 -1.93 41.19
N ARG A 342 39.08 -1.40 41.15
CA ARG A 342 40.30 -2.14 41.60
C ARG A 342 39.99 -2.68 42.99
N LEU A 343 39.99 -4.00 43.14
CA LEU A 343 40.02 -4.66 44.41
C LEU A 343 41.24 -4.10 45.21
N PRO A 344 41.07 -3.71 46.48
CA PRO A 344 42.18 -3.26 47.29
C PRO A 344 43.15 -4.45 47.50
N SER A 345 44.36 -4.29 46.98
CA SER A 345 45.46 -5.15 47.27
C SER A 345 45.89 -4.98 48.75
N SER A 346 46.03 -6.08 49.45
CA SER A 346 46.66 -6.28 50.78
C SER A 346 45.69 -6.49 51.95
N VAL A 347 45.44 -7.77 52.23
CA VAL A 347 45.28 -8.23 53.60
C VAL A 347 46.53 -9.06 53.93
N THR A 348 47.40 -8.46 54.68
CA THR A 348 48.60 -9.17 55.30
C THR A 348 48.10 -9.84 56.56
N TYR A 349 48.13 -11.17 56.63
CA TYR A 349 47.97 -11.91 57.87
C TYR A 349 49.25 -11.84 58.64
N LYS A 350 49.18 -11.40 59.92
CA LYS A 350 50.12 -11.70 60.97
C LYS A 350 49.65 -12.88 61.80
#